data_2bf81a0971ad5e702d379dcb909e33ae
#
_entry.id   2bf81a0971ad5e702d379dcb909e33ae
#
_cell.length_a   1.000
_cell.length_b   1.000
_cell.length_c   1.000
_cell.angle_alpha   90.00
_cell.angle_beta   90.00
_cell.angle_gamma   90.00
#
_symmetry.space_group_name_H-M   'P 1'
#
loop_
_entity.id
_entity.type
_entity.pdbx_description
1 polymer ?
#
loop_
_entity_poly.entity_id
_entity_poly.type
_entity_poly.pdbx_seq_one_letter_code
_entity_poly.pdbx_strand_id
1 'polypeptide(L)'
;MNAGNVEGDAFAAFVRAVVAGDDLTAIRLLDISPLLTKQRAGSGATRQYSERNFFDRIRHYIYEGDTALHMAAASFLTGIVEELIARGADVHARNRRGAEPLHYAVDGGPGVSAWDPSAQAKIVARLIRAGADPNAVDKSGVAPLHRAVRNRCAAAVNALIEGGADAHAPNRSGSTPMLLATQNTGKSGSGSTGAKAQQEMILRLLDKHGAK
;
A
#
# COMPACT_ATOMS: atom_id res chain seq x y z
N MET A 1 23.23 -9.88 25.97
CA MET A 1 22.40 -9.89 24.73
C MET A 1 21.56 -8.62 24.77
N ASN A 2 21.73 -7.73 23.79
CA ASN A 2 21.03 -6.43 23.80
C ASN A 2 19.53 -6.65 23.47
N ALA A 3 18.64 -6.19 24.35
CA ALA A 3 17.18 -6.26 24.16
C ALA A 3 16.72 -5.68 22.81
N GLY A 4 17.38 -4.66 22.30
CA GLY A 4 17.07 -4.07 21.00
C GLY A 4 17.30 -4.98 19.80
N ASN A 5 18.13 -6.03 19.92
CA ASN A 5 18.36 -6.98 18.81
C ASN A 5 17.25 -8.04 18.74
N VAL A 6 16.71 -8.45 19.89
CA VAL A 6 15.64 -9.45 19.98
C VAL A 6 14.30 -8.89 19.47
N GLU A 7 14.00 -7.62 19.79
CA GLU A 7 12.79 -6.95 19.27
C GLU A 7 12.86 -6.72 17.76
N GLY A 8 14.04 -6.33 17.23
CA GLY A 8 14.26 -6.21 15.79
C GLY A 8 14.08 -7.52 15.04
N ASP A 9 14.51 -8.64 15.64
CA ASP A 9 14.35 -9.98 15.07
C ASP A 9 12.89 -10.45 15.07
N ALA A 10 12.12 -10.16 16.14
CA ALA A 10 10.69 -10.52 16.22
C ALA A 10 9.86 -9.74 15.19
N PHE A 11 10.10 -8.43 15.02
CA PHE A 11 9.42 -7.63 14.00
C PHE A 11 9.77 -8.13 12.59
N ALA A 12 11.02 -8.42 12.31
CA ALA A 12 11.43 -8.96 11.01
C ALA A 12 10.81 -10.33 10.73
N ALA A 13 10.69 -11.21 11.75
CA ALA A 13 10.01 -12.50 11.63
C ALA A 13 8.52 -12.31 11.32
N PHE A 14 7.88 -11.38 12.02
CA PHE A 14 6.47 -11.03 11.80
C PHE A 14 6.24 -10.48 10.38
N VAL A 15 7.04 -9.51 9.92
CA VAL A 15 6.94 -8.97 8.56
C VAL A 15 7.13 -10.08 7.51
N ARG A 16 8.08 -11.00 7.71
CA ARG A 16 8.28 -12.15 6.81
C ARG A 16 7.05 -13.06 6.76
N ALA A 17 6.43 -13.37 7.91
CA ALA A 17 5.20 -14.16 7.95
C ALA A 17 4.06 -13.45 7.20
N VAL A 18 3.86 -12.15 7.44
CA VAL A 18 2.88 -11.32 6.73
C VAL A 18 3.12 -11.37 5.23
N VAL A 19 4.35 -11.09 4.76
CA VAL A 19 4.66 -11.08 3.32
C VAL A 19 4.53 -12.47 2.69
N ALA A 20 4.84 -13.53 3.44
CA ALA A 20 4.66 -14.91 2.99
C ALA A 20 3.18 -15.32 2.90
N GLY A 21 2.26 -14.58 3.53
CA GLY A 21 0.84 -14.95 3.64
C GLY A 21 0.63 -16.08 4.64
N ASP A 22 1.50 -16.21 5.63
CA ASP A 22 1.38 -17.15 6.73
C ASP A 22 0.62 -16.46 7.88
N ASP A 23 -0.70 -16.43 7.71
CA ASP A 23 -1.61 -15.77 8.65
C ASP A 23 -1.55 -16.41 10.05
N LEU A 24 -1.38 -17.72 10.12
CA LEU A 24 -1.30 -18.44 11.39
C LEU A 24 -0.06 -18.02 12.20
N THR A 25 1.09 -17.98 11.55
CA THR A 25 2.34 -17.52 12.19
C THR A 25 2.26 -16.04 12.54
N ALA A 26 1.70 -15.20 11.67
CA ALA A 26 1.53 -13.79 11.93
C ALA A 26 0.64 -13.53 13.15
N ILE A 27 -0.52 -14.19 13.25
CA ILE A 27 -1.43 -14.05 14.41
C ILE A 27 -0.75 -14.56 15.69
N ARG A 28 -0.09 -15.72 15.64
CA ARG A 28 0.65 -16.25 16.81
C ARG A 28 1.72 -15.28 17.30
N LEU A 29 2.46 -14.63 16.41
CA LEU A 29 3.46 -13.65 16.79
C LEU A 29 2.84 -12.40 17.42
N LEU A 30 1.67 -11.94 16.93
CA LEU A 30 0.91 -10.84 17.55
C LEU A 30 0.39 -11.22 18.95
N ASP A 31 0.01 -12.46 19.17
CA ASP A 31 -0.46 -12.95 20.48
C ASP A 31 0.69 -13.01 21.49
N ILE A 32 1.88 -13.44 21.05
CA ILE A 32 3.09 -13.49 21.89
C ILE A 32 3.62 -12.07 22.18
N SER A 33 3.58 -11.19 21.20
CA SER A 33 4.10 -9.82 21.33
C SER A 33 3.14 -8.80 20.70
N PRO A 34 2.13 -8.32 21.45
CA PRO A 34 1.17 -7.31 20.98
C PRO A 34 1.83 -5.99 20.54
N LEU A 35 3.04 -5.71 21.01
CA LEU A 35 3.81 -4.51 20.62
C LEU A 35 4.13 -4.48 19.12
N LEU A 36 4.19 -5.65 18.45
CA LEU A 36 4.41 -5.74 17.00
C LEU A 36 3.37 -4.97 16.20
N THR A 37 2.17 -4.79 16.74
CA THR A 37 1.10 -3.97 16.13
C THR A 37 1.52 -2.51 15.89
N LYS A 38 2.32 -1.95 16.80
CA LYS A 38 2.74 -0.54 16.78
C LYS A 38 4.22 -0.38 16.42
N GLN A 39 4.95 -1.47 16.35
CA GLN A 39 6.39 -1.43 16.05
C GLN A 39 6.63 -0.93 14.65
N ARG A 40 7.74 -0.19 14.49
CA ARG A 40 8.18 0.39 13.23
C ARG A 40 9.52 -0.20 12.82
N ALA A 41 9.74 -0.36 11.54
CA ALA A 41 11.04 -0.73 11.01
C ALA A 41 12.09 0.33 11.37
N GLY A 42 13.11 -0.03 12.14
CA GLY A 42 14.20 0.86 12.55
C GLY A 42 15.16 1.17 11.40
N SER A 43 15.12 0.37 10.32
CA SER A 43 15.90 0.57 9.10
C SER A 43 15.11 0.03 7.89
N GLY A 44 15.61 0.29 6.69
CA GLY A 44 14.95 -0.20 5.48
C GLY A 44 15.72 0.16 4.21
N ALA A 45 15.08 -0.05 3.06
CA ALA A 45 15.69 0.16 1.76
C ALA A 45 16.25 1.56 1.59
N THR A 46 17.51 1.64 1.19
CA THR A 46 18.21 2.86 0.76
C THR A 46 18.73 2.68 -0.67
N ARG A 47 19.31 3.73 -1.26
CA ARG A 47 19.95 3.59 -2.59
C ARG A 47 21.09 2.58 -2.60
N GLN A 48 21.79 2.41 -1.48
CA GLN A 48 22.97 1.53 -1.36
C GLN A 48 22.60 0.11 -0.89
N TYR A 49 21.49 -0.05 -0.15
CA TYR A 49 21.09 -1.30 0.49
C TYR A 49 19.62 -1.62 0.22
N SER A 50 19.25 -1.69 -1.07
CA SER A 50 17.87 -1.97 -1.46
C SER A 50 17.53 -3.47 -1.44
N GLU A 51 18.45 -4.33 -1.93
CA GLU A 51 18.17 -5.76 -2.18
C GLU A 51 17.70 -6.52 -0.93
N ARG A 52 18.37 -6.32 0.21
CA ARG A 52 18.02 -7.01 1.48
C ARG A 52 16.65 -6.62 2.05
N ASN A 53 16.09 -5.54 1.56
CA ASN A 53 14.84 -4.95 2.01
C ASN A 53 13.73 -5.07 0.96
N PHE A 54 13.95 -5.85 -0.08
CA PHE A 54 12.99 -6.11 -1.14
C PHE A 54 12.29 -7.46 -0.92
N PHE A 55 10.97 -7.45 -1.03
CA PHE A 55 10.14 -8.64 -0.96
C PHE A 55 9.60 -8.96 -2.34
N ASP A 56 10.16 -10.00 -2.98
CA ASP A 56 9.83 -10.40 -4.35
C ASP A 56 8.35 -10.73 -4.53
N ARG A 57 7.73 -11.40 -3.55
CA ARG A 57 6.33 -11.81 -3.62
C ARG A 57 5.37 -10.65 -3.82
N ILE A 58 5.61 -9.54 -3.12
CA ILE A 58 4.78 -8.33 -3.18
C ILE A 58 5.40 -7.22 -4.03
N ARG A 59 6.60 -7.46 -4.56
CA ARG A 59 7.42 -6.52 -5.34
C ARG A 59 7.56 -5.16 -4.66
N HIS A 60 7.77 -5.19 -3.36
CA HIS A 60 7.83 -3.99 -2.54
C HIS A 60 9.03 -4.01 -1.58
N TYR A 61 9.50 -2.81 -1.27
CA TYR A 61 10.56 -2.60 -0.27
C TYR A 61 9.95 -2.31 1.09
N ILE A 62 10.62 -2.72 2.17
CA ILE A 62 10.39 -2.14 3.49
C ILE A 62 11.28 -0.91 3.65
N TYR A 63 10.71 0.17 4.16
CA TYR A 63 11.41 1.41 4.48
C TYR A 63 11.43 1.65 5.98
N GLU A 64 12.41 2.43 6.44
CA GLU A 64 12.43 2.91 7.83
C GLU A 64 11.11 3.60 8.19
N GLY A 65 10.56 3.24 9.35
CA GLY A 65 9.27 3.71 9.83
C GLY A 65 8.05 2.95 9.31
N ASP A 66 8.23 1.98 8.40
CA ASP A 66 7.13 1.08 8.02
C ASP A 66 6.66 0.27 9.23
N THR A 67 5.36 0.09 9.33
CA THR A 67 4.71 -0.78 10.30
C THR A 67 4.27 -2.10 9.65
N ALA A 68 3.88 -3.05 10.47
CA ALA A 68 3.24 -4.27 9.98
C ALA A 68 2.03 -3.99 9.08
N LEU A 69 1.24 -2.95 9.40
CA LEU A 69 0.07 -2.58 8.61
C LEU A 69 0.44 -2.11 7.19
N HIS A 70 1.58 -1.43 7.00
CA HIS A 70 2.08 -1.10 5.66
C HIS A 70 2.30 -2.38 4.84
N MET A 71 3.01 -3.37 5.43
CA MET A 71 3.38 -4.60 4.73
C MET A 71 2.15 -5.49 4.47
N ALA A 72 1.22 -5.58 5.42
CA ALA A 72 -0.03 -6.32 5.26
C ALA A 72 -0.89 -5.71 4.14
N ALA A 73 -0.98 -4.38 4.07
CA ALA A 73 -1.69 -3.67 3.01
C ALA A 73 -1.07 -3.94 1.62
N ALA A 74 0.27 -3.91 1.50
CA ALA A 74 0.98 -4.23 0.26
C ALA A 74 0.85 -5.71 -0.15
N SER A 75 0.59 -6.59 0.80
CA SER A 75 0.46 -8.04 0.57
C SER A 75 -0.96 -8.49 0.21
N PHE A 76 -1.93 -7.57 0.20
CA PHE A 76 -3.37 -7.83 -0.01
C PHE A 76 -4.00 -8.83 0.98
N LEU A 77 -3.46 -8.90 2.20
CA LEU A 77 -3.92 -9.81 3.25
C LEU A 77 -5.02 -9.15 4.09
N THR A 78 -6.27 -9.26 3.62
CA THR A 78 -7.43 -8.63 4.26
C THR A 78 -7.59 -9.02 5.72
N GLY A 79 -7.44 -10.30 6.06
CA GLY A 79 -7.56 -10.82 7.43
C GLY A 79 -6.52 -10.22 8.38
N ILE A 80 -5.26 -10.14 7.96
CA ILE A 80 -4.20 -9.55 8.78
C ILE A 80 -4.37 -8.04 8.91
N VAL A 81 -4.82 -7.35 7.86
CA VAL A 81 -5.14 -5.91 7.94
C VAL A 81 -6.25 -5.66 8.96
N GLU A 82 -7.32 -6.46 8.94
CA GLU A 82 -8.42 -6.38 9.90
C GLU A 82 -7.96 -6.64 11.33
N GLU A 83 -7.15 -7.66 11.54
CA GLU A 83 -6.60 -8.02 12.85
C GLU A 83 -5.68 -6.92 13.41
N LEU A 84 -4.79 -6.38 12.57
CA LEU A 84 -3.93 -5.28 12.97
C LEU A 84 -4.72 -4.03 13.36
N ILE A 85 -5.74 -3.66 12.59
CA ILE A 85 -6.62 -2.53 12.90
C ILE A 85 -7.39 -2.78 14.20
N ALA A 86 -7.94 -4.00 14.40
CA ALA A 86 -8.66 -4.36 15.62
C ALA A 86 -7.76 -4.29 16.87
N ARG A 87 -6.47 -4.59 16.73
CA ARG A 87 -5.46 -4.46 17.80
C ARG A 87 -4.89 -3.04 17.95
N GLY A 88 -5.44 -2.05 17.24
CA GLY A 88 -5.07 -0.63 17.38
C GLY A 88 -3.81 -0.24 16.60
N ALA A 89 -3.56 -0.86 15.44
CA ALA A 89 -2.54 -0.37 14.51
C ALA A 89 -2.89 1.04 14.04
N ASP A 90 -1.86 1.89 13.96
CA ASP A 90 -1.99 3.28 13.52
C ASP A 90 -2.14 3.33 11.98
N VAL A 91 -3.35 3.65 11.51
CA VAL A 91 -3.66 3.79 10.08
C VAL A 91 -3.02 5.02 9.44
N HIS A 92 -2.57 5.99 10.25
CA HIS A 92 -1.86 7.21 9.83
C HIS A 92 -0.34 7.10 10.00
N ALA A 93 0.18 5.91 10.37
CA ALA A 93 1.61 5.72 10.53
C ALA A 93 2.35 6.12 9.26
N ARG A 94 3.32 7.02 9.39
CA ARG A 94 4.15 7.50 8.27
C ARG A 94 5.55 6.93 8.33
N ASN A 95 6.01 6.38 7.23
CA ASN A 95 7.39 5.96 7.07
C ASN A 95 8.30 7.14 6.71
N ARG A 96 9.61 6.90 6.52
CA ARG A 96 10.58 7.94 6.15
C ARG A 96 10.25 8.67 4.84
N ARG A 97 9.43 8.06 3.95
CA ARG A 97 8.95 8.68 2.70
C ARG A 97 7.66 9.47 2.89
N GLY A 98 7.09 9.45 4.09
CA GLY A 98 5.80 10.05 4.42
C GLY A 98 4.61 9.24 3.91
N ALA A 99 4.83 8.03 3.40
CA ALA A 99 3.76 7.14 2.97
C ALA A 99 3.07 6.51 4.19
N GLU A 100 1.75 6.39 4.12
CA GLU A 100 0.88 5.71 5.08
C GLU A 100 0.47 4.33 4.54
N PRO A 101 -0.10 3.42 5.37
CA PRO A 101 -0.57 2.11 4.92
C PRO A 101 -1.50 2.16 3.70
N LEU A 102 -2.34 3.21 3.58
CA LEU A 102 -3.23 3.38 2.44
C LEU A 102 -2.47 3.60 1.11
N HIS A 103 -1.27 4.20 1.14
CA HIS A 103 -0.41 4.30 -0.03
C HIS A 103 0.12 2.92 -0.47
N TYR A 104 0.37 2.02 0.49
CA TYR A 104 0.84 0.66 0.24
C TYR A 104 -0.29 -0.24 -0.27
N ALA A 105 -1.51 -0.05 0.21
CA ALA A 105 -2.69 -0.78 -0.25
C ALA A 105 -2.90 -0.69 -1.77
N VAL A 106 -2.40 0.36 -2.41
CA VAL A 106 -2.55 0.60 -3.85
C VAL A 106 -1.28 0.34 -4.67
N ASP A 107 -0.22 -0.19 -4.04
CA ASP A 107 1.07 -0.46 -4.70
C ASP A 107 1.10 -1.85 -5.36
N GLY A 108 0.16 -2.14 -6.23
CA GLY A 108 0.11 -3.35 -7.05
C GLY A 108 -0.73 -3.15 -8.29
N GLY A 109 -0.59 -4.05 -9.25
CA GLY A 109 -1.31 -3.91 -10.51
C GLY A 109 -1.13 -5.12 -11.45
N PRO A 110 -1.65 -5.07 -12.68
CA PRO A 110 -1.73 -6.19 -13.60
C PRO A 110 -0.42 -6.91 -13.94
N GLY A 111 0.72 -6.32 -13.61
CA GLY A 111 2.05 -6.93 -13.81
C GLY A 111 2.59 -7.69 -12.60
N VAL A 112 1.85 -7.79 -11.51
CA VAL A 112 2.25 -8.47 -10.28
C VAL A 112 1.46 -9.76 -10.12
N SER A 113 2.15 -10.90 -10.02
CA SER A 113 1.50 -12.23 -9.95
C SER A 113 0.60 -12.41 -8.72
N ALA A 114 0.92 -11.77 -7.61
CA ALA A 114 0.13 -11.82 -6.39
C ALA A 114 -0.99 -10.75 -6.35
N TRP A 115 -1.19 -9.98 -7.42
CA TRP A 115 -2.18 -8.92 -7.43
C TRP A 115 -3.62 -9.46 -7.44
N ASP A 116 -4.37 -9.07 -6.42
CA ASP A 116 -5.80 -9.34 -6.29
C ASP A 116 -6.56 -8.00 -6.20
N PRO A 117 -7.22 -7.57 -7.27
CA PRO A 117 -7.93 -6.30 -7.30
C PRO A 117 -9.11 -6.23 -6.33
N SER A 118 -9.74 -7.37 -6.01
CA SER A 118 -10.85 -7.43 -5.05
C SER A 118 -10.35 -7.26 -3.62
N ALA A 119 -9.31 -8.01 -3.23
CA ALA A 119 -8.67 -7.86 -1.93
C ALA A 119 -8.10 -6.45 -1.74
N GLN A 120 -7.47 -5.90 -2.78
CA GLN A 120 -6.94 -4.54 -2.79
C GLN A 120 -8.02 -3.49 -2.51
N ALA A 121 -9.16 -3.54 -3.22
CA ALA A 121 -10.28 -2.62 -3.00
C ALA A 121 -10.89 -2.76 -1.58
N LYS A 122 -11.00 -4.00 -1.07
CA LYS A 122 -11.47 -4.27 0.30
C LYS A 122 -10.56 -3.63 1.35
N ILE A 123 -9.23 -3.76 1.18
CA ILE A 123 -8.24 -3.18 2.09
C ILE A 123 -8.32 -1.65 2.06
N VAL A 124 -8.40 -1.04 0.87
CA VAL A 124 -8.59 0.41 0.72
C VAL A 124 -9.82 0.87 1.50
N ALA A 125 -10.98 0.26 1.25
CA ALA A 125 -12.23 0.58 1.94
C ALA A 125 -12.13 0.33 3.45
N ARG A 126 -11.40 -0.72 3.90
CA ARG A 126 -11.23 -1.03 5.31
C ARG A 126 -10.36 0.00 6.04
N LEU A 127 -9.25 0.42 5.42
CA LEU A 127 -8.38 1.46 5.96
C LEU A 127 -9.11 2.81 6.08
N ILE A 128 -9.85 3.22 5.04
CA ILE A 128 -10.64 4.47 5.06
C ILE A 128 -11.72 4.40 6.16
N ARG A 129 -12.44 3.31 6.29
CA ARG A 129 -13.41 3.12 7.40
C ARG A 129 -12.76 3.13 8.79
N ALA A 130 -11.48 2.79 8.89
CA ALA A 130 -10.72 2.88 10.13
C ALA A 130 -10.14 4.29 10.37
N GLY A 131 -10.44 5.26 9.49
CA GLY A 131 -10.07 6.65 9.63
C GLY A 131 -8.88 7.09 8.75
N ALA A 132 -8.31 6.22 7.90
CA ALA A 132 -7.25 6.66 6.98
C ALA A 132 -7.77 7.75 6.03
N ASP A 133 -6.98 8.81 5.85
CA ASP A 133 -7.31 9.91 4.95
C ASP A 133 -7.00 9.52 3.48
N PRO A 134 -8.01 9.40 2.59
CA PRO A 134 -7.79 9.07 1.18
C PRO A 134 -6.99 10.14 0.42
N ASN A 135 -6.88 11.36 0.98
CA ASN A 135 -6.16 12.50 0.41
C ASN A 135 -4.79 12.76 1.05
N ALA A 136 -4.38 11.92 2.02
CA ALA A 136 -3.05 12.02 2.62
C ALA A 136 -1.97 11.97 1.54
N VAL A 137 -0.98 12.88 1.61
CA VAL A 137 0.13 12.90 0.65
C VAL A 137 1.44 12.47 1.29
N ASP A 138 2.25 11.75 0.53
CA ASP A 138 3.62 11.43 0.89
C ASP A 138 4.57 12.65 0.71
N LYS A 139 5.86 12.51 1.05
CA LYS A 139 6.85 13.59 0.90
C LYS A 139 7.02 14.11 -0.53
N SER A 140 6.56 13.36 -1.53
CA SER A 140 6.55 13.76 -2.95
C SER A 140 5.23 14.42 -3.38
N GLY A 141 4.29 14.63 -2.43
CA GLY A 141 2.97 15.19 -2.70
C GLY A 141 2.06 14.20 -3.46
N VAL A 142 2.33 12.92 -3.36
CA VAL A 142 1.58 11.86 -4.06
C VAL A 142 0.55 11.28 -3.10
N ALA A 143 -0.74 11.38 -3.44
CA ALA A 143 -1.83 10.74 -2.72
C ALA A 143 -2.03 9.29 -3.19
N PRO A 144 -2.75 8.44 -2.42
CA PRO A 144 -3.08 7.08 -2.81
C PRO A 144 -3.72 6.97 -4.20
N LEU A 145 -4.63 7.90 -4.54
CA LEU A 145 -5.29 7.92 -5.85
C LEU A 145 -4.30 8.06 -7.02
N HIS A 146 -3.29 8.92 -6.90
CA HIS A 146 -2.25 9.04 -7.91
C HIS A 146 -1.49 7.71 -8.13
N ARG A 147 -1.21 6.98 -7.04
CA ARG A 147 -0.54 5.68 -7.11
C ARG A 147 -1.43 4.63 -7.75
N ALA A 148 -2.70 4.52 -7.33
CA ALA A 148 -3.68 3.58 -7.87
C ALA A 148 -3.84 3.74 -9.38
N VAL A 149 -3.95 4.98 -9.86
CA VAL A 149 -4.03 5.31 -11.29
C VAL A 149 -2.76 4.88 -12.04
N ARG A 150 -1.58 5.21 -11.52
CA ARG A 150 -0.29 4.82 -12.15
C ARG A 150 -0.07 3.32 -12.18
N ASN A 151 -0.58 2.60 -11.17
CA ASN A 151 -0.46 1.15 -11.06
C ASN A 151 -1.57 0.41 -11.82
N ARG A 152 -2.49 1.12 -12.46
CA ARG A 152 -3.59 0.54 -13.25
C ARG A 152 -4.52 -0.35 -12.40
N CYS A 153 -4.97 0.16 -11.25
CA CYS A 153 -5.84 -0.56 -10.32
C CYS A 153 -7.24 0.05 -10.28
N ALA A 154 -8.09 -0.25 -11.26
CA ALA A 154 -9.42 0.36 -11.37
C ALA A 154 -10.30 0.13 -10.13
N ALA A 155 -10.25 -1.06 -9.53
CA ALA A 155 -11.00 -1.37 -8.32
C ALA A 155 -10.55 -0.53 -7.11
N ALA A 156 -9.23 -0.32 -6.97
CA ALA A 156 -8.68 0.55 -5.92
C ALA A 156 -9.01 2.04 -6.19
N VAL A 157 -8.95 2.49 -7.45
CA VAL A 157 -9.39 3.85 -7.85
C VAL A 157 -10.83 4.08 -7.44
N ASN A 158 -11.73 3.14 -7.78
CA ASN A 158 -13.15 3.25 -7.40
C ASN A 158 -13.33 3.32 -5.88
N ALA A 159 -12.68 2.40 -5.14
CA ALA A 159 -12.77 2.37 -3.67
C ALA A 159 -12.24 3.65 -3.01
N LEU A 160 -11.17 4.26 -3.57
CA LEU A 160 -10.64 5.54 -3.09
C LEU A 160 -11.62 6.69 -3.35
N ILE A 161 -12.20 6.78 -4.55
CA ILE A 161 -13.16 7.84 -4.90
C ILE A 161 -14.43 7.70 -4.06
N GLU A 162 -14.97 6.49 -3.90
CA GLU A 162 -16.10 6.23 -2.99
C GLU A 162 -15.77 6.58 -1.53
N GLY A 163 -14.51 6.45 -1.15
CA GLY A 163 -13.98 6.82 0.16
C GLY A 163 -13.65 8.29 0.34
N GLY A 164 -13.90 9.16 -0.66
CA GLY A 164 -13.70 10.60 -0.58
C GLY A 164 -12.35 11.09 -1.10
N ALA A 165 -11.64 10.30 -1.93
CA ALA A 165 -10.45 10.79 -2.61
C ALA A 165 -10.80 11.87 -3.65
N ASP A 166 -10.04 12.98 -3.64
CA ASP A 166 -10.20 14.06 -4.60
C ASP A 166 -9.63 13.67 -5.97
N ALA A 167 -10.54 13.46 -6.94
CA ALA A 167 -10.20 13.09 -8.31
C ALA A 167 -9.54 14.23 -9.12
N HIS A 168 -9.51 15.45 -8.58
CA HIS A 168 -8.97 16.64 -9.24
C HIS A 168 -7.62 17.10 -8.68
N ALA A 169 -7.26 16.65 -7.47
CA ALA A 169 -6.08 17.11 -6.77
C ALA A 169 -4.79 16.83 -7.58
N PRO A 170 -3.97 17.84 -7.86
CA PRO A 170 -2.67 17.62 -8.48
C PRO A 170 -1.65 17.14 -7.43
N ASN A 171 -0.70 16.32 -7.85
CA ASN A 171 0.47 16.01 -7.04
C ASN A 171 1.48 17.20 -7.07
N ARG A 172 2.60 17.07 -6.35
CA ARG A 172 3.63 18.14 -6.31
C ARG A 172 4.17 18.54 -7.70
N SER A 173 4.12 17.64 -8.69
CA SER A 173 4.55 17.91 -10.07
C SER A 173 3.44 18.49 -10.95
N GLY A 174 2.28 18.81 -10.39
CA GLY A 174 1.12 19.34 -11.11
C GLY A 174 0.31 18.28 -11.86
N SER A 175 0.63 17.00 -11.72
CA SER A 175 -0.10 15.93 -12.42
C SER A 175 -1.37 15.57 -11.66
N THR A 176 -2.53 15.69 -12.32
CA THR A 176 -3.82 15.21 -11.81
C THR A 176 -3.96 13.71 -12.04
N PRO A 177 -4.89 13.02 -11.33
CA PRO A 177 -5.22 11.62 -11.62
C PRO A 177 -5.59 11.38 -13.08
N MET A 178 -6.35 12.27 -13.72
CA MET A 178 -6.73 12.16 -15.13
C MET A 178 -5.49 12.23 -16.03
N LEU A 179 -4.59 13.20 -15.81
CA LEU A 179 -3.35 13.30 -16.60
C LEU A 179 -2.50 12.03 -16.45
N LEU A 180 -2.38 11.48 -15.23
CA LEU A 180 -1.66 10.22 -15.00
C LEU A 180 -2.33 9.01 -15.67
N ALA A 181 -3.66 9.00 -15.77
CA ALA A 181 -4.41 7.94 -16.43
C ALA A 181 -4.14 7.90 -17.94
N THR A 182 -3.93 9.04 -18.59
CA THR A 182 -3.64 9.13 -20.04
C THR A 182 -2.19 8.77 -20.39
N GLN A 183 -1.27 8.83 -19.42
CA GLN A 183 0.16 8.58 -19.68
C GLN A 183 0.47 7.08 -19.78
N ASN A 184 1.32 6.69 -20.72
CA ASN A 184 1.94 5.38 -20.79
C ASN A 184 3.20 5.37 -19.92
N THR A 185 3.09 4.90 -18.68
CA THR A 185 4.17 5.00 -17.69
C THR A 185 5.27 3.95 -17.83
N GLY A 186 5.13 2.98 -18.74
CA GLY A 186 6.07 1.86 -18.89
C GLY A 186 6.16 0.91 -17.69
N LYS A 187 5.44 1.20 -16.60
CA LYS A 187 5.37 0.38 -15.38
C LYS A 187 4.13 -0.51 -15.39
N SER A 188 4.14 -1.55 -14.56
CA SER A 188 2.99 -2.45 -14.35
C SER A 188 2.43 -3.07 -15.62
N GLY A 189 3.30 -3.41 -16.58
CA GLY A 189 2.85 -4.04 -17.83
C GLY A 189 1.94 -3.15 -18.68
N SER A 190 2.17 -1.84 -18.72
CA SER A 190 1.33 -0.82 -19.35
C SER A 190 0.93 -1.12 -20.81
N GLY A 191 1.68 -2.00 -21.49
CA GLY A 191 1.35 -2.50 -22.83
C GLY A 191 0.48 -3.77 -22.87
N SER A 192 0.27 -4.45 -21.72
CA SER A 192 -0.55 -5.66 -21.68
C SER A 192 -2.04 -5.36 -21.89
N THR A 193 -2.77 -6.33 -22.43
CA THR A 193 -4.23 -6.22 -22.62
C THR A 193 -4.94 -5.93 -21.29
N GLY A 194 -4.51 -6.59 -20.20
CA GLY A 194 -5.07 -6.35 -18.88
C GLY A 194 -4.83 -4.92 -18.37
N ALA A 195 -3.62 -4.39 -18.54
CA ALA A 195 -3.32 -3.02 -18.13
C ALA A 195 -4.09 -1.97 -18.96
N LYS A 196 -4.30 -2.21 -20.26
CA LYS A 196 -5.11 -1.35 -21.11
C LYS A 196 -6.59 -1.35 -20.68
N ALA A 197 -7.15 -2.53 -20.42
CA ALA A 197 -8.52 -2.64 -19.91
C ALA A 197 -8.71 -1.89 -18.58
N GLN A 198 -7.76 -2.03 -17.64
CA GLN A 198 -7.77 -1.27 -16.38
C GLN A 198 -7.69 0.24 -16.64
N GLN A 199 -6.85 0.68 -17.58
CA GLN A 199 -6.73 2.09 -17.95
C GLN A 199 -8.06 2.67 -18.45
N GLU A 200 -8.74 1.97 -19.35
CA GLU A 200 -10.05 2.40 -19.86
C GLU A 200 -11.09 2.52 -18.73
N MET A 201 -11.11 1.54 -17.80
CA MET A 201 -11.99 1.59 -16.64
C MET A 201 -11.67 2.80 -15.76
N ILE A 202 -10.40 3.09 -15.51
CA ILE A 202 -9.95 4.25 -14.71
C ILE A 202 -10.38 5.55 -15.38
N LEU A 203 -10.17 5.70 -16.69
CA LEU A 203 -10.59 6.90 -17.43
C LEU A 203 -12.10 7.14 -17.30
N ARG A 204 -12.92 6.09 -17.44
CA ARG A 204 -14.38 6.19 -17.27
C ARG A 204 -14.77 6.57 -15.84
N LEU A 205 -14.08 6.02 -14.83
CA LEU A 205 -14.33 6.35 -13.42
C LEU A 205 -14.02 7.82 -13.14
N LEU A 206 -12.85 8.29 -13.59
CA LEU A 206 -12.43 9.69 -13.40
C LEU A 206 -13.36 10.67 -14.14
N ASP A 207 -13.73 10.38 -15.38
CA ASP A 207 -14.67 11.18 -16.17
C ASP A 207 -16.05 11.28 -15.50
N LYS A 208 -16.59 10.15 -15.02
CA LYS A 208 -17.85 10.11 -14.25
C LYS A 208 -17.84 11.03 -13.03
N HIS A 209 -16.68 11.25 -12.43
CA HIS A 209 -16.48 12.15 -11.28
C HIS A 209 -15.99 13.56 -11.70
N GLY A 210 -16.08 13.91 -12.98
CA GLY A 210 -15.79 15.22 -13.52
C GLY A 210 -14.31 15.60 -13.55
N ALA A 211 -13.39 14.64 -13.34
CA ALA A 211 -11.95 14.90 -13.42
C ALA A 211 -11.54 15.31 -14.83
N LYS A 212 -10.65 16.30 -14.92
CA LYS A 212 -10.15 16.86 -16.20
C LYS A 212 -8.63 16.78 -16.26
#